data_cfae67ebf34a8f192304034cdda53fa3
#
_entry.id   cfae67ebf34a8f192304034cdda53fa3
#
_cell.length_a   1.000
_cell.length_b   1.000
_cell.length_c   1.000
_cell.angle_alpha   90.00
_cell.angle_beta   90.00
_cell.angle_gamma   90.00
#
_symmetry.space_group_name_H-M   'P 1'
#
loop_
_entity.id
_entity.type
_entity.pdbx_description
1 polymer ?
#
loop_
_entity_poly.entity_id
_entity_poly.type
_entity_poly.pdbx_seq_one_letter_code
_entity_poly.pdbx_strand_id
1 'polypeptide(L)'
;LYGKIESRWKKTLTHVEWDITIPCNTTAEVHFPDGSIQQIGSGKYHYTVEIPAIHPAVIQNEFLYEKAPFPECHASTIVELDNGDLVTAFFGGTKERNPDVCIWVCRKSHDSNTWTAPIKAADGVFDLDDSDAAIAGVTADIKDHRKACWNPVLFQVPGGDLLLFFKIGLNVPDWTGWLVRSKDGGKTWSKREPLPKGFLGPIKNKPEFINGRIICPSSTEGSAGWRIHMEYSDDMGKTWKTTGPIAVSYTHL
;
A
#
# COMPACT_ATOMS: atom_id res chain seq x y z
N LEU A 1 -10.13 42.21 -10.81
CA LEU A 1 -9.54 41.24 -9.88
C LEU A 1 -9.87 41.67 -8.45
N TYR A 2 -10.55 40.86 -7.69
CA TYR A 2 -11.12 41.21 -6.38
C TYR A 2 -10.11 41.09 -5.24
N GLY A 3 -8.89 40.61 -5.47
CA GLY A 3 -7.86 40.44 -4.46
C GLY A 3 -7.54 38.95 -4.18
N LYS A 4 -6.72 38.70 -3.15
CA LYS A 4 -6.25 37.37 -2.78
C LYS A 4 -7.13 36.80 -1.68
N ILE A 5 -7.60 35.58 -1.87
CA ILE A 5 -8.18 34.73 -0.80
C ILE A 5 -7.01 34.05 -0.10
N GLU A 6 -6.99 34.13 1.23
CA GLU A 6 -6.00 33.43 2.05
C GLU A 6 -6.70 32.47 3.01
N SER A 7 -6.17 31.26 3.13
CA SER A 7 -6.57 30.26 4.11
C SER A 7 -5.31 29.72 4.76
N ARG A 8 -5.18 29.91 6.07
CA ARG A 8 -4.04 29.45 6.86
C ARG A 8 -4.57 28.71 8.07
N TRP A 9 -4.02 27.53 8.35
CA TRP A 9 -4.43 26.77 9.51
C TRP A 9 -3.23 26.18 10.25
N LYS A 10 -3.43 25.99 11.56
CA LYS A 10 -2.48 25.34 12.45
C LYS A 10 -3.23 24.31 13.28
N LYS A 11 -2.84 23.04 13.14
CA LYS A 11 -3.40 21.94 13.90
C LYS A 11 -2.67 21.77 15.23
N THR A 12 -3.44 21.60 16.30
CA THR A 12 -2.98 21.19 17.64
C THR A 12 -3.47 19.75 17.91
N LEU A 13 -3.32 19.26 19.13
CA LEU A 13 -3.85 17.96 19.53
C LEU A 13 -5.39 17.95 19.66
N THR A 14 -6.01 19.07 19.97
CA THR A 14 -7.43 19.16 20.30
C THR A 14 -8.23 20.03 19.35
N HIS A 15 -7.61 20.92 18.61
CA HIS A 15 -8.30 21.84 17.72
C HIS A 15 -7.43 22.30 16.54
N VAL A 16 -8.08 22.91 15.57
CA VAL A 16 -7.45 23.62 14.45
C VAL A 16 -7.74 25.10 14.59
N GLU A 17 -6.70 25.91 14.65
CA GLU A 17 -6.78 27.36 14.48
C GLU A 17 -6.79 27.67 12.99
N TRP A 18 -7.80 28.38 12.51
CA TRP A 18 -8.01 28.60 11.07
C TRP A 18 -8.27 30.07 10.77
N ASP A 19 -7.34 30.70 10.07
CA ASP A 19 -7.41 32.09 9.61
C ASP A 19 -7.81 32.15 8.14
N ILE A 20 -8.88 32.88 7.83
CA ILE A 20 -9.39 33.08 6.48
C ILE A 20 -9.45 34.55 6.16
N THR A 21 -8.95 34.97 5.00
CA THR A 21 -9.12 36.33 4.49
C THR A 21 -9.89 36.28 3.18
N ILE A 22 -11.02 36.97 3.13
CA ILE A 22 -11.88 37.14 1.95
C ILE A 22 -11.75 38.56 1.42
N PRO A 23 -11.38 38.77 0.15
CA PRO A 23 -11.19 40.10 -0.43
C PRO A 23 -12.51 40.87 -0.60
N CYS A 24 -12.41 42.15 -0.85
CA CYS A 24 -13.58 43.02 -1.07
C CYS A 24 -14.49 42.51 -2.21
N ASN A 25 -15.79 42.72 -2.05
CA ASN A 25 -16.82 42.31 -3.03
C ASN A 25 -16.83 40.83 -3.38
N THR A 26 -16.47 39.99 -2.43
CA THR A 26 -16.43 38.53 -2.59
C THR A 26 -17.10 37.86 -1.38
N THR A 27 -17.77 36.73 -1.60
CA THR A 27 -18.29 35.85 -0.56
C THR A 27 -17.61 34.49 -0.67
N ALA A 28 -17.58 33.75 0.43
CA ALA A 28 -17.09 32.38 0.47
C ALA A 28 -18.02 31.52 1.32
N GLU A 29 -18.05 30.25 1.02
CA GLU A 29 -18.70 29.20 1.79
C GLU A 29 -17.63 28.42 2.55
N VAL A 30 -17.72 28.39 3.87
CA VAL A 30 -16.79 27.68 4.76
C VAL A 30 -17.46 26.40 5.22
N HIS A 31 -16.86 25.25 4.89
CA HIS A 31 -17.31 23.94 5.33
C HIS A 31 -16.49 23.47 6.52
N PHE A 32 -17.15 23.25 7.64
CA PHE A 32 -16.51 22.79 8.87
C PHE A 32 -16.48 21.26 8.97
N PRO A 33 -15.55 20.68 9.74
CA PRO A 33 -15.43 19.21 9.91
C PRO A 33 -16.67 18.54 10.53
N ASP A 34 -17.48 19.30 11.28
CA ASP A 34 -18.75 18.82 11.86
C ASP A 34 -19.91 18.77 10.84
N GLY A 35 -19.62 19.12 9.58
CA GLY A 35 -20.60 19.19 8.50
C GLY A 35 -21.40 20.50 8.43
N SER A 36 -21.17 21.45 9.36
CA SER A 36 -21.80 22.77 9.29
C SER A 36 -21.19 23.62 8.17
N ILE A 37 -21.99 24.51 7.61
CA ILE A 37 -21.61 25.39 6.51
C ILE A 37 -21.94 26.83 6.91
N GLN A 38 -20.99 27.73 6.72
CA GLN A 38 -21.14 29.15 6.95
C GLN A 38 -20.82 29.97 5.71
N GLN A 39 -21.74 30.84 5.30
CA GLN A 39 -21.44 31.86 4.30
C GLN A 39 -20.81 33.07 4.95
N ILE A 40 -19.68 33.54 4.41
CA ILE A 40 -18.96 34.72 4.90
C ILE A 40 -18.72 35.72 3.77
N GLY A 41 -18.74 36.98 4.10
CA GLY A 41 -18.42 38.08 3.18
C GLY A 41 -16.96 38.48 3.19
N SER A 42 -16.67 39.67 2.68
CA SER A 42 -15.33 40.27 2.75
C SER A 42 -14.90 40.47 4.19
N GLY A 43 -13.66 40.11 4.51
CA GLY A 43 -13.14 40.30 5.88
C GLY A 43 -12.03 39.33 6.24
N LYS A 44 -11.62 39.40 7.51
CA LYS A 44 -10.71 38.43 8.12
C LYS A 44 -11.47 37.69 9.20
N TYR A 45 -11.35 36.39 9.18
CA TYR A 45 -12.05 35.48 10.07
C TYR A 45 -11.04 34.58 10.74
N HIS A 46 -11.28 34.31 12.03
CA HIS A 46 -10.53 33.35 12.81
C HIS A 46 -11.51 32.35 13.42
N TYR A 47 -11.22 31.07 13.23
CA TYR A 47 -12.00 29.95 13.76
C TYR A 47 -11.13 29.06 14.60
N THR A 48 -11.65 28.65 15.75
CA THR A 48 -11.11 27.53 16.52
C THR A 48 -12.05 26.35 16.32
N VAL A 49 -11.60 25.35 15.58
CA VAL A 49 -12.41 24.18 15.23
C VAL A 49 -11.94 22.99 16.04
N GLU A 50 -12.79 22.44 16.89
CA GLU A 50 -12.45 21.26 17.67
C GLU A 50 -12.22 20.07 16.75
N ILE A 51 -11.15 19.32 17.01
CA ILE A 51 -10.91 18.03 16.34
C ILE A 51 -11.82 17.02 17.04
N PRO A 52 -12.72 16.32 16.31
CA PRO A 52 -13.52 15.28 16.93
C PRO A 52 -12.65 14.30 17.70
N ALA A 53 -13.07 13.93 18.88
CA ALA A 53 -12.39 12.90 19.67
C ALA A 53 -12.22 11.64 18.80
N ILE A 54 -11.05 11.01 18.87
CA ILE A 54 -10.79 9.77 18.15
C ILE A 54 -11.88 8.76 18.55
N HIS A 55 -12.54 8.16 17.55
CA HIS A 55 -13.60 7.20 17.82
C HIS A 55 -13.11 6.09 18.76
N PRO A 56 -13.90 5.68 19.78
CA PRO A 56 -13.46 4.70 20.78
C PRO A 56 -12.95 3.36 20.21
N ALA A 57 -13.34 3.03 18.98
CA ALA A 57 -12.83 1.85 18.28
C ALA A 57 -11.39 2.02 17.76
N VAL A 58 -10.84 3.24 17.74
CA VAL A 58 -9.45 3.50 17.38
C VAL A 58 -8.59 3.38 18.63
N ILE A 59 -7.93 2.24 18.79
CA ILE A 59 -7.07 1.96 19.95
C ILE A 59 -5.75 2.73 19.82
N GLN A 60 -5.21 2.83 18.61
CA GLN A 60 -3.93 3.49 18.34
C GLN A 60 -3.93 4.16 16.96
N ASN A 61 -3.35 5.35 16.89
CA ASN A 61 -3.14 6.10 15.65
C ASN A 61 -1.76 6.76 15.71
N GLU A 62 -0.85 6.32 14.86
CA GLU A 62 0.53 6.80 14.82
C GLU A 62 1.09 6.73 13.39
N PHE A 63 2.10 7.55 13.11
CA PHE A 63 2.87 7.46 11.88
C PHE A 63 3.93 6.37 11.99
N LEU A 64 4.16 5.61 10.90
CA LEU A 64 5.28 4.66 10.81
C LEU A 64 6.63 5.40 10.81
N TYR A 65 6.67 6.58 10.22
CA TYR A 65 7.84 7.48 10.14
C TYR A 65 7.35 8.89 9.79
N GLU A 66 8.11 9.90 10.20
CA GLU A 66 7.86 11.29 9.81
C GLU A 66 8.60 11.68 8.54
N LYS A 67 9.74 11.04 8.28
CA LYS A 67 10.58 11.29 7.10
C LYS A 67 10.98 9.97 6.45
N ALA A 68 10.51 9.77 5.22
CA ALA A 68 10.86 8.63 4.41
C ALA A 68 12.17 8.82 3.63
N PRO A 69 12.89 7.73 3.26
CA PRO A 69 14.02 7.79 2.35
C PRO A 69 13.62 7.95 0.87
N PHE A 70 12.34 8.08 0.57
CA PHE A 70 11.76 8.22 -0.77
C PHE A 70 10.65 9.28 -0.76
N PRO A 71 10.38 9.96 -1.90
CA PRO A 71 9.36 11.01 -2.00
C PRO A 71 7.91 10.54 -1.89
N GLU A 72 7.59 9.38 -2.49
CA GLU A 72 6.23 8.86 -2.56
C GLU A 72 6.17 7.40 -2.08
N CYS A 73 5.05 7.04 -1.41
CA CYS A 73 4.73 5.66 -1.03
C CYS A 73 3.23 5.42 -1.16
N HIS A 74 2.86 4.15 -1.43
CA HIS A 74 1.47 3.77 -1.60
C HIS A 74 1.22 2.29 -1.26
N ALA A 75 -0.07 1.88 -1.22
CA ALA A 75 -0.54 0.51 -1.10
C ALA A 75 0.00 -0.25 0.13
N SER A 76 -0.19 0.32 1.32
CA SER A 76 0.23 -0.32 2.57
C SER A 76 -0.55 -1.59 2.90
N THR A 77 0.11 -2.50 3.61
CA THR A 77 -0.43 -3.69 4.25
C THR A 77 0.17 -3.84 5.64
N ILE A 78 -0.54 -4.45 6.57
CA ILE A 78 -0.07 -4.70 7.94
C ILE A 78 -0.43 -6.12 8.35
N VAL A 79 0.41 -6.76 9.14
CA VAL A 79 0.16 -8.07 9.75
C VAL A 79 0.67 -8.08 11.17
N GLU A 80 -0.03 -8.77 12.04
CA GLU A 80 0.45 -9.18 13.35
C GLU A 80 1.07 -10.58 13.22
N LEU A 81 2.26 -10.74 13.79
CA LEU A 81 2.97 -12.02 13.84
C LEU A 81 2.51 -12.85 15.04
N ASP A 82 2.80 -14.15 15.02
CA ASP A 82 2.45 -15.07 16.11
C ASP A 82 2.99 -14.64 17.49
N ASN A 83 4.06 -13.83 17.52
CA ASN A 83 4.63 -13.27 18.76
C ASN A 83 4.08 -11.89 19.15
N GLY A 84 3.08 -11.37 18.44
CA GLY A 84 2.47 -10.07 18.68
C GLY A 84 3.22 -8.87 18.06
N ASP A 85 4.36 -9.08 17.39
CA ASP A 85 5.02 -8.01 16.63
C ASP A 85 4.17 -7.59 15.43
N LEU A 86 4.21 -6.31 15.07
CA LEU A 86 3.56 -5.80 13.87
C LEU A 86 4.58 -5.62 12.74
N VAL A 87 4.18 -6.00 11.55
CA VAL A 87 4.96 -5.75 10.32
C VAL A 87 4.08 -5.06 9.30
N THR A 88 4.60 -3.97 8.72
CA THR A 88 3.94 -3.26 7.62
C THR A 88 4.79 -3.34 6.36
N ALA A 89 4.16 -3.37 5.20
CA ALA A 89 4.83 -3.21 3.93
C ALA A 89 4.07 -2.24 3.03
N PHE A 90 4.79 -1.58 2.14
CA PHE A 90 4.27 -0.63 1.15
C PHE A 90 5.27 -0.51 0.01
N PHE A 91 4.84 -0.03 -1.15
CA PHE A 91 5.81 0.35 -2.17
C PHE A 91 6.18 1.83 -2.05
N GLY A 92 7.41 2.18 -2.41
CA GLY A 92 7.89 3.55 -2.37
C GLY A 92 9.10 3.77 -3.27
N GLY A 93 9.19 4.97 -3.81
CA GLY A 93 10.24 5.41 -4.73
C GLY A 93 10.05 6.88 -5.08
N THR A 94 10.64 7.34 -6.20
CA THR A 94 10.54 8.73 -6.65
C THR A 94 9.10 9.10 -7.00
N LYS A 95 8.38 8.20 -7.67
CA LYS A 95 6.98 8.34 -8.03
C LYS A 95 6.41 6.98 -8.38
N GLU A 96 5.11 6.75 -8.13
CA GLU A 96 4.42 5.56 -8.61
C GLU A 96 4.69 5.30 -10.11
N ARG A 97 4.92 4.05 -10.49
CA ARG A 97 5.33 3.56 -11.82
C ARG A 97 6.80 3.76 -12.19
N ASN A 98 7.53 4.60 -11.48
CA ASN A 98 8.95 4.77 -11.77
C ASN A 98 9.71 3.46 -11.47
N PRO A 99 10.74 3.12 -12.28
CA PRO A 99 11.50 1.89 -12.09
C PRO A 99 12.18 1.77 -10.72
N ASP A 100 12.41 2.88 -10.01
CA ASP A 100 13.02 2.90 -8.68
C ASP A 100 12.09 2.52 -7.52
N VAL A 101 10.80 2.30 -7.82
CA VAL A 101 9.83 1.85 -6.82
C VAL A 101 10.18 0.45 -6.32
N CYS A 102 10.40 0.35 -5.01
CA CYS A 102 10.74 -0.88 -4.29
C CYS A 102 9.66 -1.23 -3.26
N ILE A 103 9.74 -2.43 -2.68
CA ILE A 103 8.94 -2.80 -1.51
C ILE A 103 9.74 -2.54 -0.24
N TRP A 104 9.12 -1.77 0.67
CA TRP A 104 9.68 -1.37 1.95
C TRP A 104 8.89 -1.98 3.09
N VAL A 105 9.57 -2.24 4.20
CA VAL A 105 9.01 -2.86 5.40
C VAL A 105 9.42 -2.07 6.63
N CYS A 106 8.45 -1.81 7.52
CA CYS A 106 8.70 -1.37 8.90
C CYS A 106 8.18 -2.42 9.87
N ARG A 107 8.81 -2.51 11.03
CA ARG A 107 8.46 -3.42 12.10
C ARG A 107 8.27 -2.69 13.42
N LYS A 108 7.36 -3.19 14.25
CA LYS A 108 7.19 -2.75 15.62
C LYS A 108 7.10 -3.98 16.52
N SER A 109 8.01 -4.11 17.47
CA SER A 109 7.91 -5.16 18.50
C SER A 109 6.72 -4.87 19.39
N HIS A 110 6.05 -5.91 19.87
CA HIS A 110 4.94 -5.80 20.83
C HIS A 110 5.35 -5.08 22.11
N ASP A 111 6.63 -5.17 22.51
CA ASP A 111 7.20 -4.49 23.66
C ASP A 111 7.69 -3.04 23.36
N SER A 112 7.53 -2.57 22.13
CA SER A 112 8.04 -1.27 21.68
C SER A 112 6.91 -0.30 21.33
N ASN A 113 7.12 0.97 21.63
CA ASN A 113 6.24 2.05 21.17
C ASN A 113 6.71 2.71 19.87
N THR A 114 7.77 2.19 19.23
CA THR A 114 8.35 2.79 18.04
C THR A 114 8.49 1.79 16.90
N TRP A 115 8.27 2.26 15.69
CA TRP A 115 8.53 1.54 14.45
C TRP A 115 10.02 1.62 14.07
N THR A 116 10.54 0.57 13.44
CA THR A 116 11.87 0.62 12.81
C THR A 116 11.84 1.57 11.62
N ALA A 117 13.02 2.09 11.24
CA ALA A 117 13.16 2.73 9.94
C ALA A 117 12.78 1.76 8.80
N PRO A 118 12.26 2.27 7.66
CA PRO A 118 11.97 1.44 6.50
C PRO A 118 13.21 0.72 5.98
N ILE A 119 13.12 -0.59 5.79
CA ILE A 119 14.13 -1.41 5.12
C ILE A 119 13.59 -1.88 3.78
N LYS A 120 14.46 -1.99 2.77
CA LYS A 120 14.08 -2.53 1.47
C LYS A 120 13.96 -4.05 1.54
N ALA A 121 12.76 -4.59 1.32
CA ALA A 121 12.49 -6.03 1.32
C ALA A 121 12.64 -6.65 -0.07
N ALA A 122 12.26 -5.91 -1.11
CA ALA A 122 12.40 -6.36 -2.50
C ALA A 122 12.51 -5.16 -3.45
N ASP A 123 13.10 -5.41 -4.62
CA ASP A 123 13.17 -4.46 -5.73
C ASP A 123 12.93 -5.16 -7.08
N GLY A 124 12.83 -4.37 -8.13
CA GLY A 124 12.62 -4.84 -9.49
C GLY A 124 13.89 -4.83 -10.34
N VAL A 125 15.09 -4.87 -9.74
CA VAL A 125 16.36 -4.94 -10.46
C VAL A 125 16.68 -6.39 -10.83
N PHE A 126 17.12 -6.62 -12.07
CA PHE A 126 17.45 -7.94 -12.58
C PHE A 126 18.84 -7.96 -13.18
N ASP A 127 19.52 -9.08 -12.98
CA ASP A 127 20.64 -9.45 -13.80
C ASP A 127 20.10 -10.14 -15.06
N LEU A 128 20.55 -9.75 -16.23
CA LEU A 128 20.06 -10.32 -17.50
C LEU A 128 20.43 -11.79 -17.67
N ASP A 129 21.44 -12.28 -16.98
CA ASP A 129 21.83 -13.68 -16.95
C ASP A 129 20.93 -14.52 -16.02
N ASP A 130 20.08 -13.88 -15.22
CA ASP A 130 19.11 -14.56 -14.36
C ASP A 130 17.83 -14.88 -15.16
N SER A 131 17.38 -16.13 -15.09
CA SER A 131 16.10 -16.57 -15.69
C SER A 131 14.90 -15.75 -15.25
N ASP A 132 14.97 -15.14 -14.07
CA ASP A 132 13.93 -14.29 -13.50
C ASP A 132 13.73 -12.99 -14.31
N ALA A 133 14.77 -12.48 -15.00
CA ALA A 133 14.65 -11.32 -15.88
C ALA A 133 13.65 -11.58 -17.02
N ALA A 134 13.73 -12.75 -17.63
CA ALA A 134 12.80 -13.14 -18.69
C ALA A 134 11.35 -13.26 -18.19
N ILE A 135 11.15 -13.78 -16.96
CA ILE A 135 9.83 -13.87 -16.32
C ILE A 135 9.24 -12.49 -16.10
N ALA A 136 10.03 -11.54 -15.58
CA ALA A 136 9.64 -10.16 -15.40
C ALA A 136 9.53 -9.37 -16.72
N GLY A 137 9.92 -9.96 -17.85
CA GLY A 137 10.00 -9.28 -19.15
C GLY A 137 10.99 -8.13 -19.15
N VAL A 138 12.11 -8.29 -18.44
CA VAL A 138 13.23 -7.34 -18.43
C VAL A 138 14.23 -7.76 -19.49
N THR A 139 14.52 -6.86 -20.40
CA THR A 139 15.40 -7.03 -21.56
C THR A 139 16.50 -5.97 -21.55
N ALA A 140 17.52 -6.13 -22.38
CA ALA A 140 18.69 -5.23 -22.42
C ALA A 140 18.36 -3.76 -22.74
N ASP A 141 17.24 -3.49 -23.40
CA ASP A 141 16.74 -2.16 -23.69
C ASP A 141 16.01 -1.48 -22.51
N ILE A 142 15.66 -2.25 -21.48
CA ILE A 142 15.06 -1.70 -20.24
C ILE A 142 16.16 -1.01 -19.43
N LYS A 143 15.97 0.31 -19.21
CA LYS A 143 16.92 1.12 -18.46
C LYS A 143 17.22 0.52 -17.09
N ASP A 144 18.52 0.40 -16.77
CA ASP A 144 19.03 -0.14 -15.52
C ASP A 144 18.52 -1.57 -15.22
N HIS A 145 18.02 -2.29 -16.23
CA HIS A 145 17.40 -3.62 -16.12
C HIS A 145 16.40 -3.69 -14.98
N ARG A 146 15.50 -2.69 -14.90
CA ARG A 146 14.69 -2.46 -13.73
C ARG A 146 13.25 -2.10 -14.08
N LYS A 147 12.29 -2.68 -13.34
CA LYS A 147 10.86 -2.34 -13.37
C LYS A 147 10.35 -2.00 -11.98
N ALA A 148 9.24 -1.26 -11.92
CA ALA A 148 8.60 -0.91 -10.65
C ALA A 148 8.04 -2.14 -9.93
N CYS A 149 8.11 -2.10 -8.58
CA CYS A 149 7.38 -3.01 -7.71
C CYS A 149 6.03 -2.41 -7.32
N TRP A 150 5.01 -3.29 -7.10
CA TRP A 150 3.63 -2.90 -6.88
C TRP A 150 2.95 -3.74 -5.79
N ASN A 151 1.93 -3.15 -5.15
CA ASN A 151 0.93 -3.79 -4.30
C ASN A 151 1.47 -4.93 -3.41
N PRO A 152 2.28 -4.62 -2.38
CA PRO A 152 2.69 -5.63 -1.42
C PRO A 152 1.49 -6.15 -0.62
N VAL A 153 1.52 -7.44 -0.30
CA VAL A 153 0.59 -8.07 0.62
C VAL A 153 1.35 -8.98 1.57
N LEU A 154 1.34 -8.65 2.84
CA LEU A 154 1.91 -9.46 3.92
C LEU A 154 0.92 -10.52 4.39
N PHE A 155 1.43 -11.72 4.64
CA PHE A 155 0.67 -12.81 5.21
C PHE A 155 1.52 -13.67 6.14
N GLN A 156 1.15 -13.75 7.42
CA GLN A 156 1.77 -14.67 8.37
C GLN A 156 1.13 -16.04 8.21
N VAL A 157 1.92 -17.02 7.80
CA VAL A 157 1.49 -18.42 7.82
C VAL A 157 1.46 -18.86 9.28
N PRO A 158 0.35 -19.38 9.80
CA PRO A 158 0.28 -19.83 11.20
C PRO A 158 1.38 -20.85 11.54
N GLY A 159 2.24 -20.53 12.50
CA GLY A 159 3.40 -21.32 12.87
C GLY A 159 4.49 -21.47 11.79
N GLY A 160 4.47 -20.64 10.76
CA GLY A 160 5.36 -20.71 9.60
C GLY A 160 6.04 -19.39 9.25
N ASP A 161 6.51 -19.30 8.01
CA ASP A 161 7.20 -18.12 7.48
C ASP A 161 6.22 -16.93 7.29
N LEU A 162 6.75 -15.72 7.42
CA LEU A 162 6.07 -14.52 6.96
C LEU A 162 6.29 -14.38 5.45
N LEU A 163 5.19 -14.34 4.70
CA LEU A 163 5.18 -14.19 3.25
C LEU A 163 4.91 -12.73 2.87
N LEU A 164 5.60 -12.26 1.84
CA LEU A 164 5.38 -10.95 1.25
C LEU A 164 5.22 -11.12 -0.26
N PHE A 165 3.98 -11.03 -0.72
CA PHE A 165 3.63 -11.04 -2.13
C PHE A 165 3.72 -9.63 -2.70
N PHE A 166 4.15 -9.50 -3.95
CA PHE A 166 4.18 -8.24 -4.68
C PHE A 166 4.16 -8.48 -6.19
N LYS A 167 4.09 -7.42 -6.98
CA LYS A 167 4.11 -7.51 -8.44
C LYS A 167 5.30 -6.70 -8.97
N ILE A 168 5.80 -7.11 -10.13
CA ILE A 168 6.79 -6.37 -10.90
C ILE A 168 6.25 -6.16 -12.30
N GLY A 169 6.32 -4.94 -12.83
CA GLY A 169 5.86 -4.60 -14.17
C GLY A 169 5.88 -3.10 -14.43
N LEU A 170 5.68 -2.69 -15.68
CA LEU A 170 5.57 -1.29 -16.08
C LEU A 170 4.16 -0.74 -15.78
N ASN A 171 3.15 -1.57 -16.02
CA ASN A 171 1.74 -1.25 -15.86
C ASN A 171 0.99 -2.50 -15.40
N VAL A 172 -0.25 -2.34 -14.97
CA VAL A 172 -1.13 -3.43 -14.49
C VAL A 172 -1.19 -4.62 -15.48
N PRO A 173 -1.38 -4.44 -16.80
CA PRO A 173 -1.39 -5.56 -17.74
C PRO A 173 -0.07 -6.33 -17.85
N ASP A 174 1.06 -5.71 -17.46
CA ASP A 174 2.39 -6.31 -17.55
C ASP A 174 2.85 -6.91 -16.22
N TRP A 175 1.99 -6.95 -15.22
CA TRP A 175 2.35 -7.46 -13.90
C TRP A 175 2.69 -8.94 -13.93
N THR A 176 3.77 -9.27 -13.26
CA THR A 176 4.14 -10.63 -12.88
C THR A 176 4.10 -10.76 -11.36
N GLY A 177 3.68 -11.90 -10.84
CA GLY A 177 3.57 -12.15 -9.40
C GLY A 177 4.88 -12.64 -8.80
N TRP A 178 5.21 -12.15 -7.61
CA TRP A 178 6.44 -12.47 -6.90
C TRP A 178 6.19 -12.66 -5.40
N LEU A 179 7.07 -13.42 -4.77
CA LEU A 179 7.05 -13.74 -3.36
C LEU A 179 8.45 -13.62 -2.78
N VAL A 180 8.59 -13.08 -1.58
CA VAL A 180 9.75 -13.23 -0.69
C VAL A 180 9.29 -13.75 0.65
N ARG A 181 10.17 -14.47 1.36
CA ARG A 181 9.90 -15.10 2.65
C ARG A 181 10.80 -14.54 3.72
N SER A 182 10.29 -14.43 4.92
CA SER A 182 11.07 -14.11 6.12
C SER A 182 10.82 -15.18 7.19
N LYS A 183 11.92 -15.68 7.75
CA LYS A 183 11.93 -16.65 8.86
C LYS A 183 12.18 -15.99 10.22
N ASP A 184 12.43 -14.71 10.22
CA ASP A 184 12.83 -13.92 11.40
C ASP A 184 11.88 -12.74 11.67
N GLY A 185 10.62 -12.88 11.22
CA GLY A 185 9.58 -11.89 11.44
C GLY A 185 9.81 -10.58 10.66
N GLY A 186 10.30 -10.64 9.43
CA GLY A 186 10.49 -9.49 8.54
C GLY A 186 11.77 -8.70 8.79
N LYS A 187 12.75 -9.24 9.53
CA LYS A 187 14.08 -8.60 9.68
C LYS A 187 14.92 -8.79 8.43
N THR A 188 14.90 -10.00 7.87
CA THR A 188 15.55 -10.35 6.61
C THR A 188 14.60 -11.08 5.68
N TRP A 189 14.87 -11.00 4.38
CA TRP A 189 14.03 -11.55 3.33
C TRP A 189 14.83 -12.44 2.39
N SER A 190 14.21 -13.51 1.89
CA SER A 190 14.80 -14.40 0.89
C SER A 190 15.05 -13.69 -0.44
N LYS A 191 15.79 -14.33 -1.36
CA LYS A 191 15.70 -14.00 -2.79
C LYS A 191 14.23 -14.06 -3.21
N ARG A 192 13.83 -13.22 -4.16
CA ARG A 192 12.49 -13.25 -4.73
C ARG A 192 12.23 -14.57 -5.47
N GLU A 193 11.02 -15.07 -5.36
CA GLU A 193 10.53 -16.27 -6.02
C GLU A 193 9.44 -15.85 -7.01
N PRO A 194 9.54 -16.15 -8.31
CA PRO A 194 8.45 -15.87 -9.25
C PRO A 194 7.27 -16.80 -8.97
N LEU A 195 6.05 -16.27 -9.04
CA LEU A 195 4.87 -17.10 -9.14
C LEU A 195 4.77 -17.71 -10.54
N PRO A 196 4.10 -18.86 -10.72
CA PRO A 196 3.95 -19.46 -12.04
C PRO A 196 3.32 -18.47 -13.05
N LYS A 197 3.63 -18.63 -14.33
CA LYS A 197 3.09 -17.79 -15.39
C LYS A 197 1.56 -17.72 -15.31
N GLY A 198 1.02 -16.50 -15.27
CA GLY A 198 -0.42 -16.25 -15.17
C GLY A 198 -0.96 -16.16 -13.74
N PHE A 199 -0.10 -16.33 -12.72
CA PHE A 199 -0.44 -16.12 -11.32
C PHE A 199 0.11 -14.77 -10.85
N LEU A 200 -0.72 -14.02 -10.13
CA LEU A 200 -0.34 -12.73 -9.54
C LEU A 200 -0.26 -12.78 -8.01
N GLY A 201 -0.77 -13.85 -7.41
CA GLY A 201 -0.98 -13.90 -5.97
C GLY A 201 -2.08 -12.92 -5.53
N PRO A 202 -2.16 -12.58 -4.24
CA PRO A 202 -3.15 -11.63 -3.74
C PRO A 202 -2.88 -10.25 -4.33
N ILE A 203 -3.86 -9.64 -5.00
CA ILE A 203 -3.67 -8.33 -5.65
C ILE A 203 -3.53 -7.23 -4.60
N LYS A 204 -4.42 -7.21 -3.60
CA LYS A 204 -4.41 -6.24 -2.51
C LYS A 204 -4.94 -6.82 -1.21
N ASN A 205 -6.00 -7.63 -1.26
CA ASN A 205 -6.61 -8.26 -0.11
C ASN A 205 -5.74 -9.40 0.41
N LYS A 206 -5.74 -9.61 1.73
CA LYS A 206 -4.91 -10.64 2.34
C LYS A 206 -5.37 -12.04 1.96
N PRO A 207 -4.42 -12.99 1.86
CA PRO A 207 -4.75 -14.40 1.86
C PRO A 207 -5.44 -14.84 3.15
N GLU A 208 -6.18 -15.94 3.04
CA GLU A 208 -6.72 -16.68 4.17
C GLU A 208 -6.06 -18.06 4.27
N PHE A 209 -5.94 -18.58 5.49
CA PHE A 209 -5.42 -19.92 5.74
C PHE A 209 -6.54 -20.85 6.22
N ILE A 210 -6.99 -21.73 5.34
CA ILE A 210 -8.14 -22.59 5.61
C ILE A 210 -7.74 -24.04 5.35
N ASN A 211 -7.83 -24.88 6.40
CA ASN A 211 -7.55 -26.33 6.33
C ASN A 211 -6.17 -26.66 5.70
N GLY A 212 -5.14 -25.92 6.08
CA GLY A 212 -3.78 -26.12 5.57
C GLY A 212 -3.50 -25.49 4.20
N ARG A 213 -4.44 -24.77 3.65
CA ARG A 213 -4.38 -24.11 2.34
C ARG A 213 -4.27 -22.61 2.47
N ILE A 214 -3.33 -21.99 1.75
CA ILE A 214 -3.29 -20.55 1.55
C ILE A 214 -4.21 -20.24 0.37
N ILE A 215 -5.18 -19.34 0.55
CA ILE A 215 -6.13 -18.91 -0.48
C ILE A 215 -5.97 -17.41 -0.70
N CYS A 216 -5.61 -17.02 -1.93
CA CYS A 216 -5.36 -15.65 -2.32
C CYS A 216 -6.48 -15.13 -3.22
N PRO A 217 -7.15 -14.02 -2.88
CA PRO A 217 -8.04 -13.35 -3.82
C PRO A 217 -7.18 -12.69 -4.92
N SER A 218 -7.50 -12.98 -6.16
CA SER A 218 -6.78 -12.50 -7.33
C SER A 218 -7.74 -12.04 -8.42
N SER A 219 -7.20 -11.37 -9.44
CA SER A 219 -7.97 -10.94 -10.61
C SER A 219 -7.15 -11.07 -11.89
N THR A 220 -7.86 -11.28 -12.99
CA THR A 220 -7.33 -11.02 -14.32
C THR A 220 -7.81 -9.66 -14.77
N GLU A 221 -6.88 -8.82 -15.23
CA GLU A 221 -7.14 -7.43 -15.59
C GLU A 221 -6.63 -7.18 -17.01
N GLY A 222 -7.54 -7.19 -17.97
CA GLY A 222 -7.18 -7.06 -19.38
C GLY A 222 -8.32 -6.55 -20.25
N SER A 223 -8.07 -6.48 -21.57
CA SER A 223 -9.03 -5.98 -22.56
C SER A 223 -10.34 -6.80 -22.64
N ALA A 224 -10.32 -8.06 -22.19
CA ALA A 224 -11.49 -8.92 -22.11
C ALA A 224 -12.38 -8.66 -20.87
N GLY A 225 -12.03 -7.65 -20.06
CA GLY A 225 -12.68 -7.29 -18.81
C GLY A 225 -11.96 -7.84 -17.59
N TRP A 226 -12.32 -7.29 -16.43
CA TRP A 226 -11.77 -7.70 -15.14
C TRP A 226 -12.60 -8.83 -14.57
N ARG A 227 -11.92 -9.88 -14.07
CA ARG A 227 -12.57 -11.05 -13.48
C ARG A 227 -11.85 -11.47 -12.23
N ILE A 228 -12.60 -11.76 -11.17
CA ILE A 228 -12.07 -12.26 -9.92
C ILE A 228 -11.97 -13.79 -9.95
N HIS A 229 -10.95 -14.31 -9.31
CA HIS A 229 -10.73 -15.73 -9.09
C HIS A 229 -9.94 -15.94 -7.80
N MET A 230 -9.78 -17.18 -7.35
CA MET A 230 -8.90 -17.51 -6.25
C MET A 230 -7.68 -18.27 -6.76
N GLU A 231 -6.52 -17.87 -6.29
CA GLU A 231 -5.28 -18.61 -6.42
C GLU A 231 -4.96 -19.26 -5.08
N TYR A 232 -4.53 -20.50 -5.06
CA TYR A 232 -4.29 -21.21 -3.81
C TYR A 232 -3.10 -22.13 -3.86
N SER A 233 -2.53 -22.40 -2.66
CA SER A 233 -1.42 -23.31 -2.44
C SER A 233 -1.72 -24.26 -1.29
N ASP A 234 -1.46 -25.55 -1.50
CA ASP A 234 -1.59 -26.61 -0.50
C ASP A 234 -0.25 -26.95 0.18
N ASP A 235 0.84 -26.27 -0.19
CA ASP A 235 2.21 -26.57 0.22
C ASP A 235 3.01 -25.31 0.63
N MET A 236 2.32 -24.37 1.29
CA MET A 236 2.87 -23.12 1.84
C MET A 236 3.50 -22.22 0.77
N GLY A 237 2.86 -22.13 -0.39
CA GLY A 237 3.25 -21.25 -1.49
C GLY A 237 4.36 -21.75 -2.37
N LYS A 238 4.65 -23.07 -2.35
CA LYS A 238 5.64 -23.69 -3.28
C LYS A 238 5.05 -23.98 -4.64
N THR A 239 3.81 -24.50 -4.65
CA THR A 239 3.06 -24.72 -5.90
C THR A 239 1.70 -24.01 -5.81
N TRP A 240 1.17 -23.63 -6.96
CA TRP A 240 -0.03 -22.82 -7.06
C TRP A 240 -1.05 -23.43 -8.01
N LYS A 241 -2.30 -23.27 -7.65
CA LYS A 241 -3.48 -23.65 -8.44
C LYS A 241 -4.46 -22.49 -8.47
N THR A 242 -5.35 -22.47 -9.44
CA THR A 242 -6.40 -21.46 -9.55
C THR A 242 -7.77 -22.10 -9.66
N THR A 243 -8.79 -21.42 -9.12
CA THR A 243 -10.17 -21.71 -9.52
C THR A 243 -10.48 -21.01 -10.84
N GLY A 244 -11.53 -21.45 -11.53
CA GLY A 244 -12.07 -20.66 -12.65
C GLY A 244 -12.60 -19.30 -12.17
N PRO A 245 -12.90 -18.39 -13.11
CA PRO A 245 -13.50 -17.10 -12.76
C PRO A 245 -14.75 -17.27 -11.92
N ILE A 246 -14.88 -16.47 -10.85
CA ILE A 246 -16.10 -16.43 -10.07
C ILE A 246 -17.15 -15.71 -10.90
N ALA A 247 -18.28 -16.40 -11.19
CA ALA A 247 -19.37 -15.81 -11.93
C ALA A 247 -20.07 -14.75 -11.07
N VAL A 248 -20.09 -13.52 -11.57
CA VAL A 248 -20.85 -12.41 -10.99
C VAL A 248 -21.83 -11.91 -12.05
N SER A 249 -23.07 -11.64 -11.68
CA SER A 249 -24.09 -11.18 -12.62
C SER A 249 -23.81 -9.76 -13.11
N TYR A 250 -23.15 -8.95 -12.30
CA TYR A 250 -22.63 -7.63 -12.65
C TYR A 250 -21.56 -7.23 -11.63
N THR A 251 -20.60 -6.41 -12.04
CA THR A 251 -19.63 -5.76 -11.17
C THR A 251 -19.81 -4.25 -11.25
N HIS A 252 -19.94 -3.61 -10.11
CA HIS A 252 -19.68 -2.18 -10.01
C HIS A 252 -18.21 -2.00 -9.67
N LEU A 253 -17.46 -1.42 -10.58
CA LEU A 253 -16.08 -0.94 -10.39
C LEU A 253 -16.11 0.57 -10.39
#